data_e33c97841a2cc6b818982ebb14f1abf0
#
_entry.id   e33c97841a2cc6b818982ebb14f1abf0
#
_cell.length_a   1.000
_cell.length_b   1.000
_cell.length_c   1.000
_cell.angle_alpha   90.00
_cell.angle_beta   90.00
_cell.angle_gamma   90.00
#
_symmetry.space_group_name_H-M   'P 1'
#
loop_
_entity.id
_entity.type
_entity.pdbx_description
1 polymer ?
#
loop_
_entity_poly.entity_id
_entity_poly.type
_entity_poly.pdbx_seq_one_letter_code
_entity_poly.pdbx_strand_id
1 'polypeptide(L)'
;MTATPWGFRDILPEEAQAREEIACTVKGCFREHHYLPVETPLLEDKGSLEEGGRIADTPFKLFDDDGRLLVVRPDNTLPIVRLVSTRMRAADLPLRLRYEAPVVRECQRNAGGSRQFTQLGFELIGAGDTSGDVEIVSLVAEAVREVALPDARIIAGSVRPFKELLAVCEDRELAAEALRCVHANDFVGLDARVAASAESGAVKAAISELPRLHGGAEVLDRVDA
;
A
#
# COMPACT_ATOMS: atom_id res chain seq x y z
N MET A 1 -23.79 -29.22 8.72
CA MET A 1 -23.60 -28.01 7.90
C MET A 1 -22.10 -27.68 7.89
N THR A 2 -21.49 -27.60 6.73
CA THR A 2 -20.10 -27.20 6.59
C THR A 2 -20.04 -25.68 6.63
N ALA A 3 -19.36 -25.12 7.62
CA ALA A 3 -19.12 -23.68 7.69
C ALA A 3 -17.95 -23.29 6.75
N THR A 4 -17.96 -22.07 6.26
CA THR A 4 -16.80 -21.50 5.57
C THR A 4 -15.59 -21.43 6.50
N PRO A 5 -14.36 -21.52 5.99
CA PRO A 5 -13.16 -21.35 6.82
C PRO A 5 -13.16 -20.00 7.52
N TRP A 6 -12.49 -19.93 8.68
CA TRP A 6 -12.42 -18.69 9.44
C TRP A 6 -11.83 -17.51 8.60
N GLY A 7 -12.52 -16.38 8.63
CA GLY A 7 -12.15 -15.18 7.88
C GLY A 7 -12.58 -15.22 6.41
N PHE A 8 -13.31 -16.25 5.99
CA PHE A 8 -13.93 -16.34 4.67
C PHE A 8 -15.44 -16.39 4.82
N ARG A 9 -16.16 -15.82 3.88
CA ARG A 9 -17.63 -15.86 3.86
C ARG A 9 -18.15 -15.90 2.45
N ASP A 10 -19.35 -16.43 2.31
CA ASP A 10 -20.11 -16.32 1.08
C ASP A 10 -20.65 -14.89 0.95
N ILE A 11 -20.70 -14.39 -0.27
CA ILE A 11 -21.30 -13.11 -0.62
C ILE A 11 -22.64 -13.41 -1.27
N LEU A 12 -23.71 -12.96 -0.64
CA LEU A 12 -25.07 -13.20 -1.13
C LEU A 12 -25.43 -12.24 -2.27
N PRO A 13 -26.47 -12.57 -3.10
CA PRO A 13 -26.78 -11.85 -4.33
C PRO A 13 -26.92 -10.34 -4.17
N GLU A 14 -27.59 -9.87 -3.14
CA GLU A 14 -27.78 -8.43 -2.89
C GLU A 14 -26.44 -7.70 -2.67
N GLU A 15 -25.58 -8.25 -1.81
CA GLU A 15 -24.26 -7.69 -1.58
C GLU A 15 -23.35 -7.83 -2.81
N ALA A 16 -23.45 -8.95 -3.53
CA ALA A 16 -22.68 -9.19 -4.75
C ALA A 16 -23.03 -8.14 -5.83
N GLN A 17 -24.32 -7.86 -6.01
CA GLN A 17 -24.78 -6.85 -6.95
C GLN A 17 -24.29 -5.44 -6.57
N ALA A 18 -24.42 -5.05 -5.29
CA ALA A 18 -23.93 -3.75 -4.84
C ALA A 18 -22.40 -3.59 -5.06
N ARG A 19 -21.64 -4.65 -4.83
CA ARG A 19 -20.19 -4.67 -5.10
C ARG A 19 -19.88 -4.53 -6.59
N GLU A 20 -20.64 -5.20 -7.46
CA GLU A 20 -20.48 -5.11 -8.91
C GLU A 20 -20.77 -3.69 -9.40
N GLU A 21 -21.83 -3.04 -8.91
CA GLU A 21 -22.17 -1.66 -9.25
C GLU A 21 -21.05 -0.68 -8.84
N ILE A 22 -20.53 -0.79 -7.63
CA ILE A 22 -19.38 0.00 -7.16
C ILE A 22 -18.16 -0.26 -8.03
N ALA A 23 -17.87 -1.53 -8.32
CA ALA A 23 -16.72 -1.90 -9.14
C ALA A 23 -16.84 -1.35 -10.57
N CYS A 24 -18.03 -1.38 -11.17
CA CYS A 24 -18.28 -0.81 -12.48
C CYS A 24 -18.04 0.71 -12.50
N THR A 25 -18.53 1.43 -11.49
CA THR A 25 -18.33 2.87 -11.35
C THR A 25 -16.84 3.22 -11.25
N VAL A 26 -16.12 2.61 -10.32
CA VAL A 26 -14.69 2.86 -10.12
C VAL A 26 -13.86 2.51 -11.35
N LYS A 27 -14.14 1.36 -11.99
CA LYS A 27 -13.47 0.97 -13.26
C LYS A 27 -13.80 1.92 -14.40
N GLY A 28 -14.98 2.55 -14.37
CA GLY A 28 -15.39 3.60 -15.29
C GLY A 28 -14.43 4.79 -15.22
N CYS A 29 -14.22 5.33 -14.02
CA CYS A 29 -13.26 6.42 -13.79
C CYS A 29 -11.86 6.06 -14.32
N PHE A 30 -11.34 4.89 -13.97
CA PHE A 30 -10.01 4.48 -14.43
C PHE A 30 -9.91 4.36 -15.95
N ARG A 31 -10.97 3.91 -16.61
CA ARG A 31 -11.03 3.79 -18.08
C ARG A 31 -11.04 5.16 -18.76
N GLU A 32 -11.76 6.13 -18.21
CA GLU A 32 -11.81 7.51 -18.73
C GLU A 32 -10.42 8.19 -18.68
N HIS A 33 -9.61 7.83 -17.69
CA HIS A 33 -8.21 8.24 -17.58
C HIS A 33 -7.23 7.30 -18.31
N HIS A 34 -7.71 6.49 -19.25
CA HIS A 34 -6.91 5.61 -20.11
C HIS A 34 -6.13 4.51 -19.39
N TYR A 35 -6.56 4.10 -18.18
CA TYR A 35 -5.96 2.94 -17.51
C TYR A 35 -6.45 1.64 -18.14
N LEU A 36 -5.52 0.86 -18.67
CA LEU A 36 -5.78 -0.41 -19.34
C LEU A 36 -5.88 -1.56 -18.33
N PRO A 37 -6.80 -2.52 -18.54
CA PRO A 37 -6.97 -3.64 -17.64
C PRO A 37 -5.79 -4.60 -17.72
N VAL A 38 -5.36 -5.11 -16.57
CA VAL A 38 -4.41 -6.22 -16.45
C VAL A 38 -4.89 -7.24 -15.44
N GLU A 39 -4.50 -8.50 -15.66
CA GLU A 39 -4.78 -9.60 -14.76
C GLU A 39 -3.46 -10.33 -14.44
N THR A 40 -3.28 -10.69 -13.19
CA THR A 40 -2.14 -11.49 -12.71
C THR A 40 -2.66 -12.76 -12.01
N PRO A 41 -1.88 -13.82 -11.95
CA PRO A 41 -2.27 -15.06 -11.26
C PRO A 41 -2.60 -14.82 -9.78
N LEU A 42 -3.51 -15.63 -9.24
CA LEU A 42 -3.82 -15.65 -7.81
C LEU A 42 -2.64 -16.18 -6.99
N LEU A 43 -1.93 -17.15 -7.54
CA LEU A 43 -0.74 -17.76 -6.95
C LEU A 43 0.51 -17.15 -7.59
N GLU A 44 1.42 -16.74 -6.75
CA GLU A 44 2.70 -16.17 -7.16
C GLU A 44 3.85 -16.96 -6.52
N ASP A 45 4.97 -17.06 -7.22
CA ASP A 45 6.20 -17.60 -6.65
C ASP A 45 6.73 -16.63 -5.56
N LYS A 46 6.98 -17.17 -4.36
CA LYS A 46 7.39 -16.35 -3.23
C LYS A 46 8.70 -15.61 -3.49
N GLY A 47 9.69 -16.28 -4.07
CA GLY A 47 10.99 -15.68 -4.39
C GLY A 47 10.85 -14.51 -5.37
N SER A 48 10.06 -14.69 -6.42
CA SER A 48 9.81 -13.63 -7.41
C SER A 48 9.14 -12.39 -6.82
N LEU A 49 8.25 -12.55 -5.83
CA LEU A 49 7.65 -11.41 -5.14
C LEU A 49 8.62 -10.71 -4.19
N GLU A 50 9.48 -11.48 -3.50
CA GLU A 50 10.48 -10.92 -2.58
C GLU A 50 11.53 -10.09 -3.31
N GLU A 51 11.88 -10.43 -4.55
CA GLU A 51 12.76 -9.64 -5.41
C GLU A 51 12.13 -8.27 -5.75
N GLY A 52 10.81 -8.18 -5.86
CA GLY A 52 10.07 -6.94 -6.13
C GLY A 52 9.91 -6.03 -4.92
N GLY A 53 10.18 -6.51 -3.73
CA GLY A 53 10.05 -5.75 -2.48
C GLY A 53 9.54 -6.59 -1.31
N ARG A 54 9.27 -5.91 -0.19
CA ARG A 54 8.71 -6.56 0.99
C ARG A 54 7.25 -6.92 0.76
N ILE A 55 6.94 -8.21 0.75
CA ILE A 55 5.55 -8.69 0.74
C ILE A 55 4.97 -8.69 2.16
N ALA A 56 3.68 -8.37 2.24
CA ALA A 56 2.93 -8.59 3.48
C ALA A 56 2.89 -10.08 3.80
N ASP A 57 2.90 -10.43 5.09
CA ASP A 57 2.74 -11.82 5.48
C ASP A 57 1.44 -12.38 4.93
N THR A 58 1.57 -13.46 4.15
CA THR A 58 0.42 -14.22 3.67
C THR A 58 0.28 -15.50 4.47
N PRO A 59 -0.90 -15.78 5.01
CA PRO A 59 -1.14 -16.99 5.79
C PRO A 59 -1.16 -18.25 4.92
N PHE A 60 -1.30 -18.11 3.59
CA PHE A 60 -1.48 -19.24 2.67
C PHE A 60 -0.25 -19.42 1.80
N LYS A 61 0.46 -20.49 2.11
CA LYS A 61 1.65 -20.99 1.40
C LYS A 61 1.38 -22.42 0.96
N LEU A 62 1.79 -22.75 -0.26
CA LEU A 62 1.65 -24.08 -0.82
C LEU A 62 2.88 -24.40 -1.67
N PHE A 63 3.12 -25.69 -1.89
CA PHE A 63 4.14 -26.13 -2.81
C PHE A 63 3.45 -26.59 -4.10
N ASP A 64 4.01 -26.24 -5.24
CA ASP A 64 3.62 -26.82 -6.52
C ASP A 64 4.26 -28.19 -6.73
N ASP A 65 3.96 -28.82 -7.86
CA ASP A 65 4.45 -30.15 -8.21
C ASP A 65 5.99 -30.19 -8.36
N ASP A 66 6.63 -29.06 -8.66
CA ASP A 66 8.08 -28.90 -8.76
C ASP A 66 8.74 -28.58 -7.40
N GLY A 67 7.97 -28.49 -6.33
CA GLY A 67 8.44 -28.16 -4.98
C GLY A 67 8.72 -26.68 -4.76
N ARG A 68 8.26 -25.78 -5.64
CA ARG A 68 8.37 -24.33 -5.45
C ARG A 68 7.39 -23.84 -4.41
N LEU A 69 7.83 -22.89 -3.61
CA LEU A 69 6.98 -22.26 -2.62
C LEU A 69 6.13 -21.16 -3.28
N LEU A 70 4.86 -21.43 -3.41
CA LEU A 70 3.85 -20.48 -3.88
C LEU A 70 3.15 -19.80 -2.72
N VAL A 71 2.64 -18.61 -2.95
CA VAL A 71 1.83 -17.85 -2.01
C VAL A 71 0.56 -17.35 -2.68
N VAL A 72 -0.53 -17.29 -1.94
CA VAL A 72 -1.72 -16.57 -2.37
C VAL A 72 -1.42 -15.08 -2.25
N ARG A 73 -1.58 -14.33 -3.32
CA ARG A 73 -1.19 -12.91 -3.35
C ARG A 73 -1.90 -12.09 -2.27
N PRO A 74 -1.17 -11.29 -1.49
CA PRO A 74 -1.75 -10.37 -0.49
C PRO A 74 -2.14 -9.01 -1.08
N ASP A 75 -1.64 -8.68 -2.26
CA ASP A 75 -1.95 -7.47 -3.04
C ASP A 75 -1.67 -7.71 -4.53
N ASN A 76 -1.97 -6.70 -5.37
CA ASN A 76 -1.75 -6.79 -6.80
C ASN A 76 -0.58 -5.95 -7.30
N THR A 77 -0.01 -5.05 -6.50
CA THR A 77 1.07 -4.14 -6.92
C THR A 77 2.33 -4.90 -7.33
N LEU A 78 2.87 -5.78 -6.46
CA LEU A 78 4.06 -6.56 -6.80
C LEU A 78 3.85 -7.52 -7.97
N PRO A 79 2.74 -8.28 -8.07
CA PRO A 79 2.39 -9.02 -9.29
C PRO A 79 2.39 -8.18 -10.57
N ILE A 80 1.87 -6.95 -10.52
CA ILE A 80 1.86 -6.05 -11.68
C ILE A 80 3.27 -5.53 -11.98
N VAL A 81 4.07 -5.17 -10.98
CA VAL A 81 5.48 -4.82 -11.18
C VAL A 81 6.25 -5.96 -11.84
N ARG A 82 6.06 -7.21 -11.40
CA ARG A 82 6.61 -8.40 -12.05
C ARG A 82 6.12 -8.53 -13.49
N LEU A 83 4.84 -8.36 -13.75
CA LEU A 83 4.25 -8.41 -15.10
C LEU A 83 4.96 -7.40 -16.01
N VAL A 84 5.06 -6.14 -15.58
CA VAL A 84 5.69 -5.07 -16.37
C VAL A 84 7.17 -5.35 -16.59
N SER A 85 7.91 -5.73 -15.56
CA SER A 85 9.35 -6.02 -15.64
C SER A 85 9.69 -7.23 -16.50
N THR A 86 8.75 -8.15 -16.71
CA THR A 86 9.00 -9.39 -17.49
C THR A 86 8.36 -9.37 -18.88
N ARG A 87 7.14 -8.84 -19.01
CA ARG A 87 6.33 -8.94 -20.23
C ARG A 87 6.18 -7.61 -20.99
N MET A 88 6.39 -6.47 -20.32
CA MET A 88 6.14 -5.14 -20.88
C MET A 88 7.40 -4.26 -20.89
N ARG A 89 8.60 -4.85 -20.87
CA ARG A 89 9.88 -4.11 -20.82
C ARG A 89 10.08 -3.12 -21.97
N ALA A 90 9.48 -3.38 -23.11
CA ALA A 90 9.59 -2.54 -24.31
C ALA A 90 8.41 -1.57 -24.48
N ALA A 91 7.51 -1.52 -23.49
CA ALA A 91 6.36 -0.63 -23.56
C ALA A 91 6.78 0.82 -23.27
N ASP A 92 6.13 1.76 -23.95
CA ASP A 92 6.35 3.19 -23.73
C ASP A 92 5.82 3.61 -22.35
N LEU A 93 6.59 4.39 -21.63
CA LEU A 93 6.21 4.95 -20.33
C LEU A 93 5.60 6.35 -20.51
N PRO A 94 4.69 6.76 -19.63
CA PRO A 94 4.19 6.05 -18.47
C PRO A 94 3.13 5.00 -18.82
N LEU A 95 3.13 3.87 -18.11
CA LEU A 95 2.09 2.86 -18.20
C LEU A 95 0.98 3.15 -17.19
N ARG A 96 -0.26 3.11 -17.67
CA ARG A 96 -1.48 3.24 -16.87
C ARG A 96 -2.22 1.91 -16.87
N LEU A 97 -2.18 1.21 -15.75
CA LEU A 97 -2.73 -0.14 -15.59
C LEU A 97 -3.78 -0.14 -14.49
N ARG A 98 -4.89 -0.87 -14.68
CA ARG A 98 -5.93 -1.06 -13.66
C ARG A 98 -6.25 -2.53 -13.46
N TYR A 99 -6.74 -2.86 -12.29
CA TYR A 99 -7.07 -4.23 -11.94
C TYR A 99 -8.29 -4.32 -11.01
N GLU A 100 -8.93 -5.47 -11.05
CA GLU A 100 -9.91 -5.93 -10.08
C GLU A 100 -9.62 -7.40 -9.80
N ALA A 101 -9.24 -7.72 -8.57
CA ALA A 101 -8.83 -9.07 -8.29
C ALA A 101 -8.92 -9.43 -6.80
N PRO A 102 -9.22 -10.70 -6.45
CA PRO A 102 -9.21 -11.15 -5.08
C PRO A 102 -7.80 -11.17 -4.52
N VAL A 103 -7.68 -10.80 -3.25
CA VAL A 103 -6.47 -10.90 -2.45
C VAL A 103 -6.79 -11.55 -1.11
N VAL A 104 -5.78 -12.15 -0.46
CA VAL A 104 -5.94 -12.77 0.84
C VAL A 104 -4.86 -12.24 1.78
N ARG A 105 -5.30 -11.65 2.89
CA ARG A 105 -4.41 -11.09 3.93
C ARG A 105 -4.68 -11.71 5.27
N GLU A 106 -3.66 -11.70 6.11
CA GLU A 106 -3.86 -12.00 7.52
C GLU A 106 -4.69 -10.90 8.19
N CYS A 107 -5.63 -11.28 9.05
CA CYS A 107 -6.38 -10.35 9.87
C CYS A 107 -6.43 -10.86 11.31
N GLN A 108 -6.50 -9.94 12.26
CA GLN A 108 -6.66 -10.30 13.67
C GLN A 108 -8.04 -10.90 13.90
N ARG A 109 -8.09 -12.02 14.64
CA ARG A 109 -9.34 -12.75 14.91
C ARG A 109 -10.43 -11.91 15.57
N ASN A 110 -10.05 -10.88 16.30
CA ASN A 110 -10.97 -10.04 17.07
C ASN A 110 -11.48 -8.82 16.32
N ALA A 111 -11.00 -8.56 15.08
CA ALA A 111 -11.34 -7.36 14.32
C ALA A 111 -12.55 -7.50 13.39
N GLY A 112 -13.19 -8.68 13.31
CA GLY A 112 -14.35 -8.92 12.43
C GLY A 112 -14.03 -8.81 10.92
N GLY A 113 -12.75 -8.68 10.57
CA GLY A 113 -12.30 -8.50 9.18
C GLY A 113 -12.36 -9.78 8.35
N SER A 114 -12.60 -9.63 7.05
CA SER A 114 -12.47 -10.73 6.09
C SER A 114 -11.00 -10.89 5.68
N ARG A 115 -10.53 -12.14 5.61
CA ARG A 115 -9.20 -12.47 5.07
C ARG A 115 -9.15 -12.34 3.55
N GLN A 116 -10.27 -12.57 2.88
CA GLN A 116 -10.40 -12.43 1.44
C GLN A 116 -11.28 -11.24 1.10
N PHE A 117 -10.82 -10.41 0.19
CA PHE A 117 -11.59 -9.30 -0.37
C PHE A 117 -11.15 -9.03 -1.81
N THR A 118 -12.00 -8.35 -2.57
CA THR A 118 -11.65 -7.88 -3.91
C THR A 118 -10.94 -6.54 -3.79
N GLN A 119 -9.74 -6.45 -4.35
CA GLN A 119 -8.98 -5.21 -4.48
C GLN A 119 -9.21 -4.64 -5.87
N LEU A 120 -9.76 -3.41 -5.92
CA LEU A 120 -9.74 -2.58 -7.12
C LEU A 120 -8.59 -1.59 -6.98
N GLY A 121 -7.86 -1.38 -8.06
CA GLY A 121 -6.76 -0.42 -8.04
C GLY A 121 -6.24 -0.09 -9.42
N PHE A 122 -5.30 0.82 -9.42
CA PHE A 122 -4.57 1.24 -10.61
C PHE A 122 -3.12 1.53 -10.26
N GLU A 123 -2.25 1.36 -11.24
CA GLU A 123 -0.81 1.58 -11.12
C GLU A 123 -0.37 2.53 -12.22
N LEU A 124 0.35 3.58 -11.86
CA LEU A 124 1.02 4.49 -12.77
C LEU A 124 2.52 4.23 -12.70
N ILE A 125 3.08 3.67 -13.75
CA ILE A 125 4.47 3.22 -13.77
C ILE A 125 5.27 4.07 -14.76
N GLY A 126 6.37 4.64 -14.27
CA GLY A 126 7.27 5.46 -15.08
C GLY A 126 6.96 6.96 -15.09
N ALA A 127 6.02 7.43 -14.26
CA ALA A 127 5.83 8.85 -13.98
C ALA A 127 6.37 9.14 -12.57
N GLY A 128 7.64 9.49 -12.48
CA GLY A 128 8.35 9.68 -11.20
C GLY A 128 8.43 11.14 -10.73
N ASP A 129 7.55 12.00 -11.21
CA ASP A 129 7.51 13.42 -10.88
C ASP A 129 6.20 13.81 -10.16
N THR A 130 6.11 15.06 -9.76
CA THR A 130 4.91 15.61 -9.09
C THR A 130 3.64 15.48 -9.94
N SER A 131 3.75 15.42 -11.26
CA SER A 131 2.57 15.25 -12.13
C SER A 131 1.94 13.88 -11.97
N GLY A 132 2.77 12.84 -11.76
CA GLY A 132 2.30 11.49 -11.45
C GLY A 132 1.59 11.44 -10.09
N ASP A 133 2.14 12.06 -9.07
CA ASP A 133 1.50 12.14 -7.75
C ASP A 133 0.15 12.86 -7.81
N VAL A 134 0.07 13.97 -8.54
CA VAL A 134 -1.18 14.70 -8.74
C VAL A 134 -2.21 13.87 -9.50
N GLU A 135 -1.80 13.14 -10.55
CA GLU A 135 -2.69 12.25 -11.30
C GLU A 135 -3.29 11.18 -10.37
N ILE A 136 -2.46 10.51 -9.57
CA ILE A 136 -2.90 9.47 -8.62
C ILE A 136 -3.90 10.03 -7.61
N VAL A 137 -3.58 11.13 -6.94
CA VAL A 137 -4.46 11.71 -5.90
C VAL A 137 -5.77 12.20 -6.52
N SER A 138 -5.72 12.83 -7.70
CA SER A 138 -6.91 13.32 -8.40
C SER A 138 -7.84 12.18 -8.79
N LEU A 139 -7.29 11.07 -9.32
CA LEU A 139 -8.08 9.91 -9.73
C LEU A 139 -8.72 9.19 -8.53
N VAL A 140 -8.01 9.10 -7.40
CA VAL A 140 -8.59 8.59 -6.16
C VAL A 140 -9.74 9.48 -5.69
N ALA A 141 -9.56 10.81 -5.70
CA ALA A 141 -10.61 11.76 -5.31
C ALA A 141 -11.84 11.66 -6.21
N GLU A 142 -11.64 11.50 -7.50
CA GLU A 142 -12.71 11.32 -8.46
C GLU A 142 -13.46 9.99 -8.22
N ALA A 143 -12.77 8.88 -8.09
CA ALA A 143 -13.38 7.59 -7.83
C ALA A 143 -14.21 7.59 -6.53
N VAL A 144 -13.72 8.22 -5.46
CA VAL A 144 -14.44 8.37 -4.19
C VAL A 144 -15.71 9.20 -4.36
N ARG A 145 -15.67 10.27 -5.14
CA ARG A 145 -16.82 11.10 -5.44
C ARG A 145 -17.88 10.37 -6.23
N GLU A 146 -17.47 9.61 -7.27
CA GLU A 146 -18.37 8.86 -8.15
C GLU A 146 -19.11 7.71 -7.41
N VAL A 147 -18.51 7.13 -6.39
CA VAL A 147 -19.20 6.15 -5.52
C VAL A 147 -20.01 6.81 -4.40
N ALA A 148 -20.17 8.13 -4.43
CA ALA A 148 -21.01 8.91 -3.53
C ALA A 148 -20.68 8.70 -2.02
N LEU A 149 -19.41 8.74 -1.66
CA LEU A 149 -18.95 8.74 -0.27
C LEU A 149 -18.75 10.18 0.24
N PRO A 150 -19.79 10.85 0.78
CA PRO A 150 -19.77 12.29 1.06
C PRO A 150 -18.79 12.69 2.17
N ASP A 151 -18.56 11.79 3.12
CA ASP A 151 -17.69 12.03 4.29
C ASP A 151 -16.27 11.46 4.13
N ALA A 152 -15.90 11.04 2.92
CA ALA A 152 -14.59 10.51 2.66
C ALA A 152 -13.51 11.58 2.81
N ARG A 153 -12.42 11.23 3.48
CA ARG A 153 -11.22 12.07 3.61
C ARG A 153 -10.04 11.39 2.95
N ILE A 154 -9.34 12.14 2.10
CA ILE A 154 -8.07 11.70 1.54
C ILE A 154 -6.98 12.20 2.47
N ILE A 155 -6.19 11.26 2.97
CA ILE A 155 -5.02 11.54 3.80
C ILE A 155 -3.79 11.24 2.96
N ALA A 156 -3.00 12.28 2.69
CA ALA A 156 -1.71 12.13 2.03
C ALA A 156 -0.60 12.15 3.07
N GLY A 157 0.41 11.31 2.89
CA GLY A 157 1.58 11.27 3.76
C GLY A 157 2.85 11.03 2.96
N SER A 158 3.95 11.63 3.40
CA SER A 158 5.27 11.39 2.82
C SER A 158 6.24 10.95 3.90
N VAL A 159 6.93 9.84 3.65
CA VAL A 159 8.04 9.39 4.49
C VAL A 159 9.38 10.05 4.11
N ARG A 160 9.40 10.78 3.00
CA ARG A 160 10.62 11.36 2.44
C ARG A 160 11.31 12.34 3.40
N PRO A 161 10.64 13.35 3.99
CA PRO A 161 11.29 14.24 4.94
C PRO A 161 11.93 13.49 6.12
N PHE A 162 11.22 12.48 6.65
CA PHE A 162 11.77 11.67 7.73
C PHE A 162 12.99 10.84 7.31
N LYS A 163 12.98 10.26 6.11
CA LYS A 163 14.14 9.54 5.57
C LYS A 163 15.33 10.46 5.33
N GLU A 164 15.11 11.67 4.83
CA GLU A 164 16.15 12.67 4.63
C GLU A 164 16.76 13.11 5.95
N LEU A 165 15.94 13.34 6.98
CA LEU A 165 16.40 13.58 8.34
C LEU A 165 17.26 12.43 8.88
N LEU A 166 16.78 11.18 8.74
CA LEU A 166 17.54 10.00 9.19
C LEU A 166 18.86 9.80 8.41
N ALA A 167 18.93 10.27 7.17
CA ALA A 167 20.14 10.16 6.35
C ALA A 167 21.29 11.05 6.86
N VAL A 168 20.97 12.15 7.54
CA VAL A 168 21.97 13.05 8.13
C VAL A 168 22.32 12.72 9.59
N CYS A 169 21.62 11.76 10.23
CA CYS A 169 21.96 11.28 11.56
C CYS A 169 23.34 10.63 11.57
N GLU A 170 24.13 10.93 12.60
CA GLU A 170 25.44 10.31 12.84
C GLU A 170 25.26 8.87 13.37
N ASP A 171 24.27 8.67 14.22
CA ASP A 171 23.89 7.37 14.80
C ASP A 171 23.07 6.54 13.80
N ARG A 172 23.75 5.63 13.08
CA ARG A 172 23.13 4.76 12.09
C ARG A 172 22.21 3.70 12.69
N GLU A 173 22.45 3.29 13.90
CA GLU A 173 21.60 2.34 14.61
C GLU A 173 20.28 3.01 15.00
N LEU A 174 20.34 4.23 15.56
CA LEU A 174 19.15 5.03 15.80
C LEU A 174 18.33 5.23 14.53
N ALA A 175 18.95 5.60 13.40
CA ALA A 175 18.25 5.85 12.14
C ALA A 175 17.45 4.61 11.67
N ALA A 176 18.07 3.42 11.73
CA ALA A 176 17.41 2.17 11.35
C ALA A 176 16.26 1.82 12.32
N GLU A 177 16.47 1.96 13.60
CA GLU A 177 15.48 1.68 14.64
C GLU A 177 14.31 2.67 14.62
N ALA A 178 14.57 3.97 14.40
CA ALA A 178 13.54 5.00 14.30
C ALA A 178 12.56 4.69 13.15
N LEU A 179 13.07 4.33 11.98
CA LEU A 179 12.22 3.95 10.84
C LEU A 179 11.37 2.72 11.18
N ARG A 180 11.93 1.74 11.89
CA ARG A 180 11.20 0.54 12.32
C ARG A 180 10.10 0.87 13.34
N CYS A 181 10.39 1.72 14.31
CA CYS A 181 9.41 2.19 15.30
C CYS A 181 8.25 2.92 14.62
N VAL A 182 8.52 3.84 13.69
CA VAL A 182 7.48 4.55 12.93
C VAL A 182 6.60 3.59 12.13
N HIS A 183 7.18 2.62 11.44
CA HIS A 183 6.41 1.60 10.69
C HIS A 183 5.54 0.73 11.61
N ALA A 184 5.97 0.51 12.86
CA ALA A 184 5.22 -0.26 13.85
C ALA A 184 4.22 0.59 14.66
N ASN A 185 4.17 1.91 14.45
CA ASN A 185 3.46 2.89 15.29
C ASN A 185 3.90 2.83 16.77
N ASP A 186 5.16 2.43 17.03
CA ASP A 186 5.76 2.36 18.37
C ASP A 186 6.45 3.69 18.70
N PHE A 187 5.66 4.71 18.98
CA PHE A 187 6.19 6.03 19.34
C PHE A 187 6.83 6.08 20.73
N VAL A 188 6.46 5.19 21.63
CA VAL A 188 7.10 5.08 22.96
C VAL A 188 8.51 4.52 22.81
N GLY A 189 8.67 3.47 22.02
CA GLY A 189 9.97 2.91 21.69
C GLY A 189 10.85 3.90 20.92
N LEU A 190 10.28 4.70 20.03
CA LEU A 190 10.99 5.77 19.31
C LEU A 190 11.59 6.78 20.30
N ASP A 191 10.77 7.34 21.19
CA ASP A 191 11.22 8.35 22.16
C ASP A 191 12.30 7.82 23.11
N ALA A 192 12.18 6.57 23.55
CA ALA A 192 13.19 5.94 24.42
C ALA A 192 14.56 5.82 23.70
N ARG A 193 14.57 5.44 22.41
CA ARG A 193 15.80 5.34 21.61
C ARG A 193 16.42 6.68 21.32
N VAL A 194 15.59 7.67 20.95
CA VAL A 194 16.01 9.04 20.71
C VAL A 194 16.65 9.62 21.98
N ALA A 195 16.05 9.42 23.15
CA ALA A 195 16.59 9.89 24.42
C ALA A 195 17.97 9.29 24.73
N ALA A 196 18.17 8.01 24.43
CA ALA A 196 19.41 7.27 24.68
C ALA A 196 20.54 7.58 23.67
N SER A 197 20.23 8.14 22.50
CA SER A 197 21.22 8.42 21.45
C SER A 197 22.17 9.57 21.82
N ALA A 198 23.28 9.69 21.09
CA ALA A 198 24.22 10.78 21.21
C ALA A 198 23.94 11.98 20.30
N GLU A 199 22.86 11.94 19.53
CA GLU A 199 22.47 13.00 18.60
C GLU A 199 22.24 14.35 19.29
N SER A 200 22.35 15.45 18.52
CA SER A 200 22.07 16.79 19.02
C SER A 200 20.61 16.95 19.46
N GLY A 201 20.34 17.90 20.34
CA GLY A 201 18.98 18.17 20.83
C GLY A 201 18.00 18.50 19.69
N ALA A 202 18.45 19.22 18.66
CA ALA A 202 17.64 19.57 17.49
C ALA A 202 17.27 18.33 16.68
N VAL A 203 18.23 17.46 16.39
CA VAL A 203 17.99 16.20 15.66
C VAL A 203 17.07 15.28 16.45
N LYS A 204 17.27 15.16 17.76
CA LYS A 204 16.38 14.39 18.65
C LYS A 204 14.94 14.88 18.59
N ALA A 205 14.73 16.19 18.70
CA ALA A 205 13.41 16.79 18.61
C ALA A 205 12.77 16.51 17.24
N ALA A 206 13.50 16.72 16.15
CA ALA A 206 13.00 16.47 14.81
C ALA A 206 12.62 15.00 14.57
N ILE A 207 13.42 14.02 15.03
CA ILE A 207 13.12 12.58 14.91
C ILE A 207 11.85 12.22 15.70
N SER A 208 11.64 12.81 16.88
CA SER A 208 10.44 12.54 17.69
C SER A 208 9.18 13.22 17.14
N GLU A 209 9.30 14.45 16.63
CA GLU A 209 8.15 15.27 16.23
C GLU A 209 7.68 14.99 14.80
N LEU A 210 8.60 14.88 13.84
CA LEU A 210 8.27 14.80 12.43
C LEU A 210 7.28 13.66 12.07
N PRO A 211 7.41 12.43 12.61
CA PRO A 211 6.46 11.36 12.34
C PRO A 211 5.07 11.56 12.95
N ARG A 212 4.92 12.52 13.85
CA ARG A 212 3.67 12.87 14.53
C ARG A 212 2.97 14.06 13.89
N LEU A 213 3.60 14.71 12.93
CA LEU A 213 3.00 15.85 12.24
C LEU A 213 1.81 15.38 11.40
N HIS A 214 0.64 15.92 11.72
CA HIS A 214 -0.58 15.73 10.96
C HIS A 214 -1.45 16.99 11.08
N GLY A 215 -2.19 17.27 10.03
CA GLY A 215 -3.03 18.49 9.94
C GLY A 215 -3.37 18.81 8.49
N GLY A 216 -3.71 20.04 8.23
CA GLY A 216 -3.91 20.60 6.91
C GLY A 216 -2.60 21.12 6.29
N ALA A 217 -2.72 22.05 5.34
CA ALA A 217 -1.56 22.64 4.65
C ALA A 217 -0.58 23.37 5.58
N GLU A 218 -1.07 23.86 6.72
CA GLU A 218 -0.26 24.54 7.75
C GLU A 218 0.85 23.66 8.35
N VAL A 219 0.72 22.35 8.22
CA VAL A 219 1.76 21.41 8.68
C VAL A 219 3.02 21.50 7.83
N LEU A 220 2.89 21.86 6.55
CA LEU A 220 4.04 21.96 5.63
C LEU A 220 5.03 23.03 6.11
N ASP A 221 4.54 24.17 6.61
CA ASP A 221 5.38 25.24 7.16
C ASP A 221 6.24 24.77 8.36
N ARG A 222 5.76 23.75 9.08
CA ARG A 222 6.48 23.15 10.21
C ARG A 222 7.53 22.11 9.78
N VAL A 223 7.41 21.57 8.59
CA VAL A 223 8.41 20.65 8.02
C VAL A 223 9.60 21.43 7.47
N ASP A 224 9.35 22.65 6.96
CA ASP A 224 10.38 23.50 6.38
C ASP A 224 11.18 24.31 7.43
N ALA A 225 10.71 24.35 8.68
CA ALA A 225 11.33 25.08 9.79
C ALA A 225 12.35 24.23 10.56
#